data_5b23d440d1e9de9fe560b448e0b38879
#
_entry.id   5b23d440d1e9de9fe560b448e0b38879
#
_cell.length_a   1.000
_cell.length_b   1.000
_cell.length_c   1.000
_cell.angle_alpha   90.00
_cell.angle_beta   90.00
_cell.angle_gamma   90.00
#
_symmetry.space_group_name_H-M   'P 1'
#
loop_
_entity.id
_entity.type
_entity.pdbx_description
1 polymer ?
#
loop_
_entity_poly.entity_id
_entity_poly.type
_entity_poly.pdbx_seq_one_letter_code
_entity_poly.pdbx_strand_id
1 'polypeptide(L)'
;ASDVYKRQVQVEADVSNGLPSFIMVGFPSAQVKEAQERVRTALKNNGYQFPPKRITVNFAPADMKKEGAGFDVPVAAAVLAAFEMISPQVVSRVMMAGEIGLDGEIHGISGILPIVLCARSLGSRFCVVPYENLKEGRLIRDVPVAGVKNLRELVECLKNPEPYLKREIQEEIPSIIN
;
A
#
# COMPACT_ATOMS: atom_id res chain seq x y z
N ALA A 1 -11.62 -14.13 -17.84
CA ALA A 1 -11.96 -14.19 -16.88
C ALA A 1 -11.18 -14.29 -15.57
N SER A 2 -10.83 -15.45 -15.06
CA SER A 2 -10.24 -15.59 -13.72
C SER A 2 -8.87 -14.95 -13.56
N ASP A 3 -8.22 -14.51 -14.64
CA ASP A 3 -6.83 -14.05 -14.60
C ASP A 3 -6.69 -12.60 -14.14
N VAL A 4 -7.80 -11.85 -14.01
CA VAL A 4 -7.78 -10.48 -13.50
C VAL A 4 -7.19 -10.41 -12.09
N TYR A 5 -7.42 -11.41 -11.26
CA TYR A 5 -6.93 -11.48 -9.89
C TYR A 5 -5.50 -11.99 -9.77
N LYS A 6 -4.92 -12.52 -10.86
CA LYS A 6 -3.55 -13.03 -10.89
C LYS A 6 -2.55 -12.06 -11.47
N ARG A 7 -3.02 -10.91 -11.98
CA ARG A 7 -2.14 -9.90 -12.54
C ARG A 7 -1.67 -8.96 -11.45
N GLN A 8 -0.37 -8.97 -11.22
CA GLN A 8 0.27 -7.99 -10.36
C GLN A 8 0.25 -6.62 -11.03
N VAL A 9 -0.25 -5.63 -10.31
CA VAL A 9 0.01 -4.24 -10.65
C VAL A 9 1.29 -3.82 -9.93
N GLN A 10 2.30 -3.44 -10.70
CA GLN A 10 3.53 -2.89 -10.14
C GLN A 10 3.40 -1.38 -10.06
N VAL A 11 3.76 -0.84 -8.91
CA VAL A 11 3.76 0.59 -8.65
C VAL A 11 5.20 1.01 -8.39
N GLU A 12 5.74 1.85 -9.26
CA GLU A 12 7.10 2.34 -9.16
C GLU A 12 7.09 3.87 -9.18
N ALA A 13 7.98 4.49 -8.43
CA ALA A 13 8.12 5.94 -8.42
C ALA A 13 9.52 6.33 -8.83
N ASP A 14 9.63 7.39 -9.62
CA ASP A 14 10.87 8.04 -10.01
C ASP A 14 10.87 9.47 -9.50
N VAL A 15 12.02 9.90 -9.01
CA VAL A 15 12.24 11.27 -8.53
C VAL A 15 13.33 11.88 -9.36
N SER A 16 13.04 13.00 -9.99
CA SER A 16 13.99 13.71 -10.87
C SER A 16 13.97 15.21 -10.63
N ASN A 17 15.01 15.88 -11.12
CA ASN A 17 15.08 17.34 -11.12
C ASN A 17 14.12 17.92 -12.15
N GLY A 18 13.55 19.07 -11.86
CA GLY A 18 12.62 19.76 -12.75
C GLY A 18 11.61 20.56 -11.96
N LEU A 19 10.59 21.05 -12.63
CA LEU A 19 9.48 21.71 -11.95
C LEU A 19 8.80 20.73 -10.99
N PRO A 20 8.58 21.11 -9.73
CA PRO A 20 7.91 20.24 -8.77
C PRO A 20 6.56 19.78 -9.29
N SER A 21 6.35 18.48 -9.32
CA SER A 21 5.11 17.88 -9.80
C SER A 21 4.95 16.48 -9.22
N PHE A 22 3.73 15.99 -9.25
CA PHE A 22 3.39 14.63 -8.88
C PHE A 22 2.46 14.08 -9.96
N ILE A 23 2.99 13.21 -10.80
CA ILE A 23 2.29 12.70 -11.98
C ILE A 23 2.12 11.20 -11.86
N MET A 24 0.94 10.71 -12.24
CA MET A 24 0.64 9.28 -12.32
C MET A 24 0.44 8.87 -13.76
N VAL A 25 1.10 7.79 -14.18
CA VAL A 25 1.00 7.23 -15.52
C VAL A 25 0.72 5.73 -15.45
N GLY A 26 0.27 5.13 -16.55
CA GLY A 26 -0.01 3.70 -16.61
C GLY A 26 -1.49 3.37 -16.48
N PHE A 27 -2.34 4.23 -17.00
CA PHE A 27 -3.79 4.03 -17.06
C PHE A 27 -4.49 3.96 -15.69
N PRO A 28 -4.20 4.88 -14.75
CA PRO A 28 -4.98 4.97 -13.52
C PRO A 28 -6.37 5.55 -13.81
N SER A 29 -7.40 5.01 -13.14
CA SER A 29 -8.73 5.62 -13.16
C SER A 29 -8.72 6.98 -12.46
N ALA A 30 -9.79 7.75 -12.63
CA ALA A 30 -9.95 9.02 -11.91
C ALA A 30 -9.86 8.80 -10.38
N GLN A 31 -10.48 7.72 -9.89
CA GLN A 31 -10.41 7.36 -8.47
C GLN A 31 -8.99 7.08 -8.01
N VAL A 32 -8.19 6.35 -8.80
CA VAL A 32 -6.80 6.06 -8.46
C VAL A 32 -5.96 7.33 -8.50
N LYS A 33 -6.21 8.25 -9.43
CA LYS A 33 -5.50 9.53 -9.48
C LYS A 33 -5.72 10.39 -8.24
N GLU A 34 -6.84 10.25 -7.55
CA GLU A 34 -7.09 10.94 -6.29
C GLU A 34 -6.10 10.52 -5.19
N ALA A 35 -5.49 9.35 -5.30
CA ALA A 35 -4.46 8.91 -4.37
C ALA A 35 -3.28 9.89 -4.30
N GLN A 36 -3.02 10.62 -5.37
CA GLN A 36 -1.96 11.64 -5.41
C GLN A 36 -2.12 12.66 -4.27
N GLU A 37 -3.30 13.24 -4.12
CA GLU A 37 -3.55 14.23 -3.08
C GLU A 37 -3.58 13.61 -1.69
N ARG A 38 -4.20 12.43 -1.54
CA ARG A 38 -4.26 11.76 -0.24
C ARG A 38 -2.88 11.39 0.25
N VAL A 39 -2.07 10.78 -0.60
CA VAL A 39 -0.71 10.33 -0.24
C VAL A 39 0.18 11.53 0.06
N ARG A 40 0.18 12.54 -0.80
CA ARG A 40 1.01 13.73 -0.60
C ARG A 40 0.66 14.42 0.72
N THR A 41 -0.62 14.63 0.97
CA THR A 41 -1.10 15.28 2.19
C THR A 41 -0.81 14.46 3.43
N ALA A 42 -1.05 13.15 3.36
CA ALA A 42 -0.79 12.25 4.47
C ALA A 42 0.70 12.20 4.84
N LEU A 43 1.57 12.12 3.85
CA LEU A 43 3.02 12.14 4.07
C LEU A 43 3.45 13.45 4.74
N LYS A 44 2.97 14.58 4.23
CA LYS A 44 3.26 15.90 4.80
C LYS A 44 2.78 16.00 6.25
N ASN A 45 1.54 15.58 6.52
CA ASN A 45 0.95 15.64 7.85
C ASN A 45 1.64 14.73 8.87
N ASN A 46 2.39 13.73 8.39
CA ASN A 46 3.14 12.82 9.23
C ASN A 46 4.64 13.15 9.30
N GLY A 47 5.02 14.36 8.89
CA GLY A 47 6.37 14.86 9.06
C GLY A 47 7.35 14.44 7.97
N TYR A 48 6.89 13.81 6.89
CA TYR A 48 7.75 13.47 5.75
C TYR A 48 7.87 14.69 4.85
N GLN A 49 9.02 15.35 4.92
CA GLN A 49 9.33 16.50 4.07
C GLN A 49 10.28 16.06 2.97
N PHE A 50 9.85 16.28 1.74
CA PHE A 50 10.66 15.97 0.58
C PHE A 50 11.12 17.26 -0.09
N PRO A 51 12.35 17.29 -0.65
CA PRO A 51 12.76 18.41 -1.49
C PRO A 51 11.82 18.52 -2.69
N PRO A 52 11.62 19.74 -3.22
CA PRO A 52 10.73 19.93 -4.38
C PRO A 52 11.35 19.25 -5.61
N LYS A 53 10.79 18.13 -6.00
CA LYS A 53 11.24 17.31 -7.12
C LYS A 53 10.07 16.95 -8.02
N ARG A 54 10.39 16.52 -9.23
CA ARG A 54 9.41 15.90 -10.12
C ARG A 54 9.25 14.44 -9.73
N ILE A 55 8.05 14.08 -9.27
CA ILE A 55 7.70 12.71 -8.89
C ILE A 55 6.82 12.13 -9.99
N THR A 56 7.22 10.98 -10.53
CA THR A 56 6.41 10.21 -11.48
C THR A 56 6.14 8.86 -10.90
N VAL A 57 4.85 8.52 -10.72
CA VAL A 57 4.42 7.20 -10.28
C VAL A 57 3.89 6.45 -11.48
N ASN A 58 4.47 5.30 -11.76
CA ASN A 58 4.09 4.46 -12.88
C ASN A 58 3.40 3.20 -12.39
N PHE A 59 2.23 2.93 -12.98
CA PHE A 59 1.49 1.69 -12.77
C PHE A 59 1.65 0.79 -13.98
N ALA A 60 2.17 -0.40 -13.78
CA ALA A 60 2.37 -1.38 -14.84
C ALA A 60 1.50 -2.62 -14.62
N PRO A 61 0.99 -3.28 -15.65
CA PRO A 61 1.15 -2.95 -17.06
C PRO A 61 0.27 -1.78 -17.52
N ALA A 62 0.71 -1.07 -18.56
CA ALA A 62 0.05 0.15 -19.02
C ALA A 62 -1.30 -0.11 -19.72
N ASP A 63 -1.50 -1.31 -20.26
CA ASP A 63 -2.71 -1.70 -20.99
C ASP A 63 -3.90 -2.05 -20.09
N MET A 64 -3.68 -2.19 -18.80
CA MET A 64 -4.72 -2.55 -17.84
C MET A 64 -5.10 -1.33 -17.02
N LYS A 65 -6.40 -1.01 -16.99
CA LYS A 65 -6.91 0.09 -16.17
C LYS A 65 -6.84 -0.27 -14.69
N LYS A 66 -6.29 0.64 -13.87
CA LYS A 66 -6.19 0.47 -12.43
C LYS A 66 -7.35 1.19 -11.77
N GLU A 67 -8.12 0.45 -10.98
CA GLU A 67 -9.32 0.93 -10.32
C GLU A 67 -9.31 0.55 -8.84
N GLY A 68 -10.12 1.22 -8.04
CA GLY A 68 -10.30 0.91 -6.64
C GLY A 68 -9.47 1.78 -5.70
N ALA A 69 -9.70 1.60 -4.41
CA ALA A 69 -9.14 2.44 -3.36
C ALA A 69 -7.83 1.90 -2.76
N GLY A 70 -7.42 0.69 -3.12
CA GLY A 70 -6.30 0.00 -2.48
C GLY A 70 -4.91 0.44 -2.91
N PHE A 71 -4.77 1.37 -3.85
CA PHE A 71 -3.48 1.79 -4.39
C PHE A 71 -2.76 2.84 -3.55
N ASP A 72 -3.42 3.47 -2.59
CA ASP A 72 -2.80 4.53 -1.78
C ASP A 72 -1.53 4.03 -1.07
N VAL A 73 -1.61 2.87 -0.43
CA VAL A 73 -0.47 2.29 0.32
C VAL A 73 0.70 1.95 -0.62
N PRO A 74 0.50 1.25 -1.74
CA PRO A 74 1.59 1.04 -2.70
C PRO A 74 2.21 2.32 -3.23
N VAL A 75 1.40 3.34 -3.51
CA VAL A 75 1.89 4.64 -3.99
C VAL A 75 2.76 5.31 -2.92
N ALA A 76 2.30 5.33 -1.67
CA ALA A 76 3.08 5.90 -0.57
C ALA A 76 4.42 5.16 -0.40
N ALA A 77 4.40 3.84 -0.43
CA ALA A 77 5.61 3.03 -0.31
C ALA A 77 6.59 3.30 -1.46
N ALA A 78 6.08 3.39 -2.69
CA ALA A 78 6.90 3.67 -3.87
C ALA A 78 7.56 5.05 -3.77
N VAL A 79 6.82 6.08 -3.34
CA VAL A 79 7.36 7.44 -3.15
C VAL A 79 8.43 7.45 -2.06
N LEU A 80 8.17 6.82 -0.92
CA LEU A 80 9.15 6.73 0.17
C LEU A 80 10.42 6.00 -0.27
N ALA A 81 10.29 4.95 -1.06
CA ALA A 81 11.43 4.22 -1.62
C ALA A 81 12.23 5.07 -2.62
N ALA A 82 11.54 5.85 -3.46
CA ALA A 82 12.19 6.73 -4.42
C ALA A 82 13.03 7.81 -3.74
N PHE A 83 12.60 8.29 -2.58
CA PHE A 83 13.37 9.22 -1.74
C PHE A 83 14.32 8.49 -0.77
N GLU A 84 14.51 7.20 -0.93
CA GLU A 84 15.45 6.37 -0.16
C GLU A 84 15.15 6.32 1.35
N MET A 85 13.92 6.56 1.75
CA MET A 85 13.49 6.47 3.14
C MET A 85 13.20 5.04 3.57
N ILE A 86 12.89 4.18 2.63
CA ILE A 86 12.76 2.74 2.80
C ILE A 86 13.46 2.05 1.63
N SER A 87 13.85 0.78 1.83
CA SER A 87 14.58 0.03 0.82
C SER A 87 13.72 -0.29 -0.40
N PRO A 88 14.10 0.16 -1.62
CA PRO A 88 13.37 -0.23 -2.83
C PRO A 88 13.35 -1.74 -3.05
N GLN A 89 14.40 -2.46 -2.65
CA GLN A 89 14.47 -3.91 -2.78
C GLN A 89 13.43 -4.61 -1.90
N VAL A 90 13.18 -4.09 -0.71
CA VAL A 90 12.14 -4.63 0.18
C VAL A 90 10.76 -4.36 -0.42
N VAL A 91 10.50 -3.13 -0.85
CA VAL A 91 9.20 -2.75 -1.42
C VAL A 91 8.86 -3.61 -2.63
N SER A 92 9.84 -3.90 -3.50
CA SER A 92 9.61 -4.71 -4.70
C SER A 92 9.21 -6.16 -4.42
N ARG A 93 9.46 -6.67 -3.21
CA ARG A 93 9.19 -8.06 -2.83
C ARG A 93 7.95 -8.22 -1.95
N VAL A 94 7.28 -7.13 -1.66
CA VAL A 94 6.14 -7.10 -0.74
C VAL A 94 4.89 -6.68 -1.52
N MET A 95 3.85 -7.48 -1.39
CA MET A 95 2.53 -7.11 -1.90
C MET A 95 1.83 -6.26 -0.83
N MET A 96 1.21 -5.18 -1.23
CA MET A 96 0.53 -4.32 -0.26
C MET A 96 -0.70 -3.64 -0.85
N ALA A 97 -1.64 -3.32 0.02
CA ALA A 97 -2.85 -2.59 -0.34
C ALA A 97 -3.39 -1.83 0.87
N GLY A 98 -4.13 -0.78 0.61
CA GLY A 98 -4.81 -0.02 1.65
C GLY A 98 -5.14 1.39 1.17
N GLU A 99 -6.16 1.97 1.78
CA GLU A 99 -6.53 3.36 1.57
C GLU A 99 -5.93 4.21 2.68
N ILE A 100 -5.39 5.38 2.33
CA ILE A 100 -4.76 6.29 3.29
C ILE A 100 -5.62 7.54 3.44
N GLY A 101 -5.99 7.87 4.68
CA GLY A 101 -6.62 9.14 4.99
C GLY A 101 -5.62 10.29 5.02
N LEU A 102 -6.09 11.52 4.95
CA LEU A 102 -5.24 12.72 4.97
C LEU A 102 -4.42 12.83 6.26
N ASP A 103 -4.87 12.20 7.33
CA ASP A 103 -4.17 12.12 8.61
C ASP A 103 -3.08 11.05 8.64
N GLY A 104 -3.00 10.20 7.62
CA GLY A 104 -2.07 9.09 7.55
C GLY A 104 -2.61 7.77 8.08
N GLU A 105 -3.86 7.73 8.56
CA GLU A 105 -4.48 6.48 8.97
C GLU A 105 -4.73 5.58 7.76
N ILE A 106 -4.49 4.29 7.94
CA ILE A 106 -4.69 3.29 6.88
C ILE A 106 -6.01 2.57 7.15
N HIS A 107 -6.92 2.68 6.20
CA HIS A 107 -8.27 2.15 6.30
C HIS A 107 -8.42 0.85 5.53
N GLY A 108 -9.30 -0.02 6.03
CA GLY A 108 -9.63 -1.27 5.40
C GLY A 108 -10.27 -1.08 4.01
N ILE A 109 -10.04 -2.05 3.17
CA ILE A 109 -10.62 -2.10 1.83
C ILE A 109 -11.38 -3.42 1.65
N SER A 110 -12.30 -3.44 0.70
CA SER A 110 -12.90 -4.70 0.24
C SER A 110 -11.94 -5.38 -0.75
N GLY A 111 -12.03 -6.71 -0.86
CA GLY A 111 -11.23 -7.44 -1.84
C GLY A 111 -9.80 -7.76 -1.40
N ILE A 112 -9.57 -7.93 -0.11
CA ILE A 112 -8.25 -8.30 0.41
C ILE A 112 -7.85 -9.73 0.00
N LEU A 113 -8.77 -10.68 0.01
CA LEU A 113 -8.42 -12.07 -0.31
C LEU A 113 -7.78 -12.23 -1.70
N PRO A 114 -8.29 -11.64 -2.77
CA PRO A 114 -7.62 -11.69 -4.07
C PRO A 114 -6.20 -11.15 -4.04
N ILE A 115 -5.93 -10.12 -3.25
CA ILE A 115 -4.59 -9.52 -3.11
C ILE A 115 -3.64 -10.50 -2.42
N VAL A 116 -4.07 -11.12 -1.33
CA VAL A 116 -3.26 -12.11 -0.61
C VAL A 116 -3.02 -13.36 -1.47
N LEU A 117 -4.02 -13.80 -2.22
CA LEU A 117 -3.87 -14.90 -3.17
C LEU A 117 -2.88 -14.54 -4.28
N CYS A 118 -2.89 -13.32 -4.76
CA CYS A 118 -1.91 -12.82 -5.72
C CYS A 118 -0.50 -12.85 -5.12
N ALA A 119 -0.35 -12.40 -3.89
CA ALA A 119 0.93 -12.46 -3.17
C ALA A 119 1.47 -13.89 -3.09
N ARG A 120 0.59 -14.85 -2.81
CA ARG A 120 0.95 -16.27 -2.79
C ARG A 120 1.44 -16.75 -4.16
N SER A 121 0.71 -16.44 -5.22
CA SER A 121 1.05 -16.85 -6.59
C SER A 121 2.39 -16.29 -7.05
N LEU A 122 2.73 -15.08 -6.62
CA LEU A 122 3.96 -14.40 -7.01
C LEU A 122 5.15 -14.74 -6.10
N GLY A 123 4.92 -15.48 -5.03
CA GLY A 123 5.98 -15.79 -4.07
C GLY A 123 6.47 -14.55 -3.34
N SER A 124 5.58 -13.58 -3.07
CA SER A 124 5.91 -12.39 -2.31
C SER A 124 6.47 -12.76 -0.93
N ARG A 125 7.44 -11.99 -0.46
CA ARG A 125 8.06 -12.24 0.84
C ARG A 125 7.05 -12.18 1.98
N PHE A 126 6.18 -11.19 1.95
CA PHE A 126 5.00 -11.06 2.79
C PHE A 126 4.01 -10.08 2.16
N CYS A 127 2.83 -10.00 2.74
CA CYS A 127 1.78 -9.10 2.29
C CYS A 127 1.45 -8.11 3.41
N VAL A 128 1.35 -6.83 3.09
CA VAL A 128 0.94 -5.79 4.03
C VAL A 128 -0.49 -5.38 3.73
N VAL A 129 -1.34 -5.48 4.73
CA VAL A 129 -2.76 -5.13 4.63
C VAL A 129 -3.11 -4.14 5.74
N PRO A 130 -4.22 -3.39 5.59
CA PRO A 130 -4.75 -2.63 6.72
C PRO A 130 -5.06 -3.55 7.90
N TYR A 131 -4.81 -3.07 9.11
CA TYR A 131 -5.11 -3.84 10.31
C TYR A 131 -6.57 -4.34 10.33
N GLU A 132 -7.50 -3.52 9.85
CA GLU A 132 -8.92 -3.88 9.75
C GLU A 132 -9.16 -5.11 8.88
N ASN A 133 -8.27 -5.40 7.93
CA ASN A 133 -8.35 -6.56 7.04
C ASN A 133 -7.46 -7.73 7.46
N LEU A 134 -6.76 -7.61 8.59
CA LEU A 134 -5.75 -8.60 8.98
C LEU A 134 -6.36 -9.98 9.22
N LYS A 135 -7.50 -10.04 9.89
CA LYS A 135 -8.20 -11.29 10.14
C LYS A 135 -8.59 -11.99 8.85
N GLU A 136 -9.14 -11.25 7.90
CA GLU A 136 -9.49 -11.75 6.58
C GLU A 136 -8.26 -12.22 5.82
N GLY A 137 -7.21 -11.39 5.77
CA GLY A 137 -5.97 -11.73 5.06
C GLY A 137 -5.30 -12.99 5.57
N ARG A 138 -5.36 -13.24 6.87
CA ARG A 138 -4.78 -14.43 7.51
C ARG A 138 -5.58 -15.72 7.31
N LEU A 139 -6.72 -15.65 6.63
CA LEU A 139 -7.42 -16.87 6.19
C LEU A 139 -6.59 -17.65 5.19
N ILE A 140 -5.72 -16.99 4.45
CA ILE A 140 -4.75 -17.62 3.55
C ILE A 140 -3.48 -17.91 4.37
N ARG A 141 -3.31 -19.16 4.80
CA ARG A 141 -2.32 -19.52 5.83
C ARG A 141 -0.89 -19.63 5.35
N ASP A 142 -0.67 -19.83 4.07
CA ASP A 142 0.66 -20.03 3.50
C ASP A 142 1.31 -18.75 2.98
N VAL A 143 0.74 -17.61 3.31
CA VAL A 143 1.32 -16.28 3.03
C VAL A 143 1.47 -15.53 4.34
N PRO A 144 2.68 -15.05 4.68
CA PRO A 144 2.82 -14.17 5.84
C PRO A 144 2.10 -12.84 5.58
N VAL A 145 1.24 -12.43 6.51
CA VAL A 145 0.44 -11.20 6.37
C VAL A 145 0.70 -10.30 7.57
N ALA A 146 1.13 -9.08 7.29
CA ALA A 146 1.35 -8.03 8.28
C ALA A 146 0.20 -7.03 8.24
N GLY A 147 -0.28 -6.59 9.39
CA GLY A 147 -1.34 -5.59 9.50
C GLY A 147 -0.83 -4.28 10.03
N VAL A 148 -1.14 -3.18 9.35
CA VAL A 148 -0.69 -1.83 9.72
C VAL A 148 -1.88 -0.88 9.88
N LYS A 149 -1.77 0.07 10.81
CA LYS A 149 -2.85 1.01 11.13
C LYS A 149 -2.64 2.39 10.54
N ASN A 150 -1.39 2.77 10.25
CA ASN A 150 -1.07 4.13 9.80
C ASN A 150 0.26 4.14 9.05
N LEU A 151 0.61 5.30 8.48
CA LEU A 151 1.85 5.48 7.72
C LEU A 151 3.11 5.17 8.54
N ARG A 152 3.13 5.56 9.82
CA ARG A 152 4.27 5.27 10.69
C ARG A 152 4.49 3.76 10.81
N GLU A 153 3.41 3.02 11.03
CA GLU A 153 3.48 1.56 11.11
C GLU A 153 3.86 0.92 9.77
N LEU A 154 3.39 1.48 8.65
CA LEU A 154 3.81 1.00 7.33
C LEU A 154 5.33 1.10 7.17
N VAL A 155 5.91 2.25 7.49
CA VAL A 155 7.36 2.46 7.40
C VAL A 155 8.11 1.51 8.33
N GLU A 156 7.68 1.40 9.58
CA GLU A 156 8.29 0.47 10.55
C GLU A 156 8.19 -0.98 10.08
N CYS A 157 7.05 -1.38 9.56
CA CYS A 157 6.82 -2.74 9.04
C CYS A 157 7.75 -3.08 7.88
N LEU A 158 7.95 -2.14 6.96
CA LEU A 158 8.84 -2.35 5.81
C LEU A 158 10.32 -2.40 6.23
N LYS A 159 10.67 -1.79 7.35
CA LYS A 159 12.02 -1.86 7.91
C LYS A 159 12.22 -3.09 8.80
N ASN A 160 11.21 -3.47 9.56
CA ASN A 160 11.24 -4.61 10.48
C ASN A 160 9.85 -5.26 10.56
N PRO A 161 9.56 -6.24 9.70
CA PRO A 161 8.21 -6.79 9.59
C PRO A 161 7.76 -7.69 10.73
N GLU A 162 8.68 -8.30 11.50
CA GLU A 162 8.35 -9.32 12.48
C GLU A 162 7.23 -8.93 13.47
N PRO A 163 7.27 -7.76 14.13
CA PRO A 163 6.19 -7.41 15.06
C PRO A 163 4.81 -7.34 14.38
N TYR A 164 4.78 -6.95 13.12
CA TYR A 164 3.52 -6.80 12.36
C TYR A 164 3.04 -8.13 11.80
N LEU A 165 3.94 -9.04 11.49
CA LEU A 165 3.60 -10.41 11.07
C LEU A 165 3.07 -11.23 12.26
N LYS A 166 3.57 -10.97 13.45
CA LYS A 166 3.16 -11.65 14.69
C LYS A 166 2.05 -10.92 15.44
N ARG A 167 1.62 -9.78 14.92
CA ARG A 167 0.62 -8.94 15.56
C ARG A 167 -0.66 -9.71 15.84
N GLU A 168 -1.15 -9.62 17.08
CA GLU A 168 -2.42 -10.22 17.47
C GLU A 168 -3.58 -9.34 17.05
N ILE A 169 -4.68 -9.98 16.67
CA ILE A 169 -5.90 -9.30 16.32
C ILE A 169 -6.69 -9.13 17.62
N GLN A 170 -6.97 -7.86 17.97
CA GLN A 170 -7.84 -7.55 19.09
C GLN A 170 -9.27 -7.52 18.57
N GLU A 171 -10.08 -8.47 19.02
CA GLU A 171 -11.52 -8.44 18.77
C GLU A 171 -12.16 -7.52 19.78
N GLU A 172 -12.94 -6.53 19.28
CA GLU A 172 -13.78 -5.74 20.15
C GLU A 172 -14.86 -6.66 20.74
N ILE A 173 -14.89 -6.72 22.08
CA ILE A 173 -15.99 -7.38 22.75
C ILE A 173 -17.20 -6.46 22.60
N PRO A 174 -18.30 -6.89 21.93
CA PRO A 174 -19.48 -6.06 21.83
C PRO A 174 -19.95 -5.70 23.23
N SER A 175 -20.02 -4.40 23.53
CA SER A 175 -20.61 -3.98 24.79
C SER A 175 -22.10 -4.30 24.74
N ILE A 176 -22.54 -5.24 25.57
CA ILE A 176 -23.96 -5.51 25.75
C ILE A 176 -24.48 -4.40 26.64
N ILE A 177 -25.15 -3.43 26.05
CA ILE A 177 -25.84 -2.40 26.78
C ILE A 177 -27.26 -2.87 26.95
N ASN A 178 -27.62 -3.11 28.15
CA ASN A 178 -29.02 -3.38 28.52
C ASN A 178 -29.73 -2.07 28.81
#